data_8cb9afa7680e5076091560d9de3ba1c9
#
_entry.id   8cb9afa7680e5076091560d9de3ba1c9
#
_cell.length_a   1.000
_cell.length_b   1.000
_cell.length_c   1.000
_cell.angle_alpha   90.00
_cell.angle_beta   90.00
_cell.angle_gamma   90.00
#
_symmetry.space_group_name_H-M   'P 1'
#
loop_
_entity.id
_entity.type
_entity.pdbx_description
1 polymer ?
#
loop_
_entity_poly.entity_id
_entity_poly.type
_entity_poly.pdbx_seq_one_letter_code
_entity_poly.pdbx_strand_id
1 'polypeptide(L)'
;MTVSVRWLTVFLDTPSTQSPASEAFWQQITGTTASARRGEREEFATLLPSDGDAFIRIQRVDDDDLPSCHLDVHVDDVQFSLADALSLGATLVRDFVDYVVLASPHGFVFCLVPYHGEQTRPAPVVWPGGQHSLVDQLCLDIPAGSFVAETAFWAALTGWEQRHGTLPEFDHLARPSGMPLRLLLQKLDDAASGQPVRGHIDFACDDIETEVQRHTALGATFVRHRSWITLRDPVGRDYCVTDRNPFTGN
;
A
#
# COMPACT_ATOMS: atom_id res chain seq x y z
N MET A 1 19.13 7.11 -16.93
CA MET A 1 18.26 5.91 -17.04
C MET A 1 17.33 6.00 -15.85
N THR A 2 16.06 5.81 -16.00
CA THR A 2 15.07 5.81 -14.89
C THR A 2 15.02 4.45 -14.23
N VAL A 3 14.68 4.41 -12.94
CA VAL A 3 14.42 3.16 -12.20
C VAL A 3 13.35 2.34 -12.94
N SER A 4 13.61 1.05 -13.12
CA SER A 4 12.64 0.12 -13.71
C SER A 4 11.85 -0.54 -12.60
N VAL A 5 10.68 0.03 -12.26
CA VAL A 5 9.76 -0.57 -11.29
C VAL A 5 9.05 -1.75 -11.94
N ARG A 6 9.27 -2.96 -11.39
CA ARG A 6 8.78 -4.22 -11.93
C ARG A 6 7.53 -4.73 -11.20
N TRP A 7 7.44 -4.48 -9.91
CA TRP A 7 6.33 -4.87 -9.04
C TRP A 7 6.25 -3.97 -7.82
N LEU A 8 5.10 -3.91 -7.18
CA LEU A 8 4.88 -3.23 -5.91
C LEU A 8 4.29 -4.21 -4.91
N THR A 9 4.82 -4.21 -3.70
CA THR A 9 4.26 -4.95 -2.57
C THR A 9 4.03 -4.00 -1.40
N VAL A 10 2.81 -3.98 -0.85
CA VAL A 10 2.52 -3.21 0.36
C VAL A 10 2.70 -4.10 1.59
N PHE A 11 3.35 -3.57 2.61
CA PHE A 11 3.44 -4.17 3.93
C PHE A 11 2.45 -3.53 4.90
N LEU A 12 1.86 -4.37 5.73
CA LEU A 12 1.05 -3.98 6.87
C LEU A 12 1.89 -4.18 8.13
N ASP A 13 2.45 -3.08 8.64
CA ASP A 13 3.30 -3.08 9.83
C ASP A 13 2.42 -3.08 11.07
N THR A 14 2.60 -4.06 11.93
CA THR A 14 1.73 -4.25 13.10
C THR A 14 2.57 -4.60 14.33
N PRO A 15 2.34 -3.93 15.48
CA PRO A 15 2.96 -4.31 16.74
C PRO A 15 2.82 -5.81 17.02
N SER A 16 3.87 -6.44 17.51
CA SER A 16 3.96 -7.90 17.65
C SER A 16 2.82 -8.49 18.46
N THR A 17 2.42 -7.82 19.54
CA THR A 17 1.30 -8.24 20.41
C THR A 17 -0.06 -8.17 19.74
N GLN A 18 -0.23 -7.31 18.74
CA GLN A 18 -1.48 -7.10 17.99
C GLN A 18 -1.52 -7.90 16.67
N SER A 19 -0.37 -8.44 16.25
CA SER A 19 -0.20 -9.10 14.95
C SER A 19 -1.20 -10.26 14.71
N PRO A 20 -1.53 -11.14 15.68
CA PRO A 20 -2.48 -12.22 15.40
C PRO A 20 -3.89 -11.72 15.02
N ALA A 21 -4.39 -10.66 15.65
CA ALA A 21 -5.69 -10.09 15.33
C ALA A 21 -5.68 -9.40 13.94
N SER A 22 -4.61 -8.64 13.66
CA SER A 22 -4.41 -8.02 12.35
C SER A 22 -4.34 -9.05 11.23
N GLU A 23 -3.52 -10.08 11.39
CA GLU A 23 -3.35 -11.14 10.39
C GLU A 23 -4.65 -11.88 10.10
N ALA A 24 -5.39 -12.29 11.13
CA ALA A 24 -6.66 -12.98 10.98
C ALA A 24 -7.68 -12.10 10.22
N PHE A 25 -7.74 -10.82 10.54
CA PHE A 25 -8.60 -9.86 9.88
C PHE A 25 -8.24 -9.69 8.40
N TRP A 26 -6.97 -9.37 8.11
CA TRP A 26 -6.52 -9.11 6.74
C TRP A 26 -6.63 -10.34 5.84
N GLN A 27 -6.34 -11.54 6.34
CA GLN A 27 -6.59 -12.77 5.58
C GLN A 27 -8.08 -12.91 5.18
N GLN A 28 -8.99 -12.64 6.12
CA GLN A 28 -10.42 -12.78 5.87
C GLN A 28 -10.95 -11.72 4.89
N ILE A 29 -10.53 -10.46 5.00
CA ILE A 29 -11.03 -9.42 4.12
C ILE A 29 -10.42 -9.43 2.72
N THR A 30 -9.21 -10.01 2.57
CA THR A 30 -8.54 -10.15 1.27
C THR A 30 -8.72 -11.53 0.62
N GLY A 31 -9.32 -12.50 1.33
CA GLY A 31 -9.49 -13.87 0.81
C GLY A 31 -8.15 -14.61 0.62
N THR A 32 -7.14 -14.26 1.42
CA THR A 32 -5.79 -14.82 1.32
C THR A 32 -5.49 -15.79 2.46
N THR A 33 -4.39 -16.52 2.33
CA THR A 33 -3.81 -17.32 3.41
C THR A 33 -2.40 -16.82 3.74
N ALA A 34 -2.00 -16.92 5.00
CA ALA A 34 -0.65 -16.50 5.37
C ALA A 34 0.37 -17.59 5.01
N SER A 35 1.51 -17.17 4.44
CA SER A 35 2.67 -18.05 4.28
C SER A 35 3.29 -18.42 5.63
N ALA A 36 4.20 -19.42 5.65
CA ALA A 36 5.12 -19.57 6.76
C ALA A 36 5.87 -18.25 7.02
N ARG A 37 6.13 -17.97 8.31
CA ARG A 37 6.89 -16.79 8.69
C ARG A 37 8.35 -16.94 8.35
N ARG A 38 9.01 -15.81 8.13
CA ARG A 38 10.43 -15.71 7.82
C ARG A 38 11.03 -14.46 8.48
N GLY A 39 12.35 -14.30 8.34
CA GLY A 39 13.14 -13.31 9.06
C GLY A 39 13.71 -13.88 10.36
N GLU A 40 14.69 -13.22 10.95
CA GLU A 40 15.39 -13.71 12.15
C GLU A 40 14.47 -13.76 13.39
N ARG A 41 13.44 -12.91 13.44
CA ARG A 41 12.45 -12.84 14.52
C ARG A 41 11.07 -13.33 14.06
N GLU A 42 10.99 -14.07 12.96
CA GLU A 42 9.73 -14.49 12.34
C GLU A 42 8.78 -13.29 12.07
N GLU A 43 9.36 -12.15 11.71
CA GLU A 43 8.61 -10.90 11.58
C GLU A 43 7.77 -10.83 10.30
N PHE A 44 8.14 -11.55 9.22
CA PHE A 44 7.50 -11.41 7.92
C PHE A 44 6.57 -12.58 7.57
N ALA A 45 5.42 -12.29 7.02
CA ALA A 45 4.54 -13.24 6.33
C ALA A 45 3.97 -12.63 5.05
N THR A 46 3.69 -13.46 4.06
CA THR A 46 3.03 -13.05 2.81
C THR A 46 1.57 -13.47 2.85
N LEU A 47 0.66 -12.59 2.48
CA LEU A 47 -0.73 -12.94 2.23
C LEU A 47 -0.83 -13.50 0.81
N LEU A 48 -1.02 -14.83 0.73
CA LEU A 48 -1.03 -15.60 -0.51
C LEU A 48 -2.45 -15.56 -1.11
N PRO A 49 -2.64 -14.96 -2.30
CA PRO A 49 -3.92 -15.03 -3.01
C PRO A 49 -4.16 -16.44 -3.55
N SER A 50 -5.39 -16.72 -3.96
CA SER A 50 -5.74 -18.01 -4.59
C SER A 50 -5.22 -18.15 -6.01
N ASP A 51 -4.94 -17.02 -6.68
CA ASP A 51 -4.35 -16.92 -8.01
C ASP A 51 -3.45 -15.69 -8.11
N GLY A 52 -2.62 -15.62 -9.14
CA GLY A 52 -1.70 -14.51 -9.35
C GLY A 52 -0.57 -14.40 -8.32
N ASP A 53 0.18 -13.32 -8.40
CA ASP A 53 1.34 -13.10 -7.55
C ASP A 53 0.99 -12.24 -6.33
N ALA A 54 1.52 -12.62 -5.17
CA ALA A 54 1.27 -11.92 -3.92
C ALA A 54 1.87 -10.51 -3.93
N PHE A 55 1.12 -9.55 -3.40
CA PHE A 55 1.53 -8.15 -3.31
C PHE A 55 1.16 -7.49 -1.97
N ILE A 56 0.67 -8.28 -1.01
CA ILE A 56 0.42 -7.82 0.36
C ILE A 56 1.23 -8.70 1.30
N ARG A 57 1.97 -8.07 2.19
CA ARG A 57 2.75 -8.74 3.23
C ARG A 57 2.44 -8.15 4.59
N ILE A 58 2.76 -8.89 5.63
CA ILE A 58 2.63 -8.48 7.02
C ILE A 58 4.01 -8.45 7.63
N GLN A 59 4.30 -7.38 8.37
CA GLN A 59 5.48 -7.28 9.22
C GLN A 59 5.08 -7.07 10.67
N ARG A 60 5.67 -7.86 11.56
CA ARG A 60 5.67 -7.56 13.01
C ARG A 60 6.73 -6.52 13.30
N VAL A 61 6.32 -5.44 13.95
CA VAL A 61 7.21 -4.39 14.43
C VAL A 61 7.26 -4.41 15.96
N ASP A 62 8.07 -3.56 16.55
CA ASP A 62 8.16 -3.46 18.00
C ASP A 62 6.84 -2.93 18.60
N ASP A 63 6.53 -3.31 19.85
CA ASP A 63 5.22 -3.01 20.44
C ASP A 63 4.99 -1.52 20.75
N ASP A 64 6.04 -0.72 20.76
CA ASP A 64 5.99 0.73 20.91
C ASP A 64 5.66 1.46 19.58
N ASP A 65 5.72 0.77 18.45
CA ASP A 65 5.35 1.32 17.15
C ASP A 65 3.83 1.39 16.97
N LEU A 66 3.40 2.28 16.09
CA LEU A 66 1.99 2.36 15.68
C LEU A 66 1.76 1.51 14.42
N PRO A 67 0.55 0.93 14.27
CA PRO A 67 0.18 0.27 13.02
C PRO A 67 0.34 1.22 11.83
N SER A 68 1.09 0.79 10.82
CA SER A 68 1.42 1.57 9.63
C SER A 68 1.47 0.70 8.37
N CYS A 69 1.86 1.27 7.27
CA CYS A 69 2.24 0.53 6.08
C CYS A 69 3.50 1.15 5.45
N HIS A 70 4.25 0.33 4.74
CA HIS A 70 5.33 0.75 3.85
C HIS A 70 5.25 0.03 2.52
N LEU A 71 6.03 0.47 1.55
CA LEU A 71 6.01 -0.03 0.18
C LEU A 71 7.34 -0.67 -0.19
N ASP A 72 7.32 -1.91 -0.66
CA ASP A 72 8.44 -2.49 -1.39
C ASP A 72 8.30 -2.18 -2.88
N VAL A 73 9.30 -1.55 -3.44
CA VAL A 73 9.45 -1.28 -4.87
C VAL A 73 10.44 -2.29 -5.43
N HIS A 74 9.95 -3.26 -6.21
CA HIS A 74 10.77 -4.29 -6.82
C HIS A 74 11.45 -3.75 -8.08
N VAL A 75 12.78 -3.84 -8.11
CA VAL A 75 13.63 -3.26 -9.16
C VAL A 75 14.62 -4.28 -9.70
N ASP A 76 15.10 -4.05 -10.93
CA ASP A 76 16.10 -4.91 -11.56
C ASP A 76 17.49 -4.77 -10.91
N ASP A 77 17.85 -3.58 -10.44
CA ASP A 77 19.13 -3.26 -9.80
C ASP A 77 18.91 -2.34 -8.60
N VAL A 78 19.08 -2.88 -7.40
CA VAL A 78 18.86 -2.16 -6.13
C VAL A 78 19.86 -1.02 -5.96
N GLN A 79 21.13 -1.22 -6.30
CA GLN A 79 22.17 -0.21 -6.08
C GLN A 79 22.04 0.96 -7.07
N PHE A 80 21.72 0.66 -8.33
CA PHE A 80 21.41 1.70 -9.29
C PHE A 80 20.18 2.51 -8.87
N SER A 81 19.12 1.81 -8.44
CA SER A 81 17.87 2.45 -8.00
C SER A 81 18.04 3.26 -6.71
N LEU A 82 18.92 2.82 -5.79
CA LEU A 82 19.30 3.57 -4.60
C LEU A 82 19.95 4.90 -4.99
N ALA A 83 20.96 4.88 -5.89
CA ALA A 83 21.62 6.10 -6.31
C ALA A 83 20.63 7.11 -6.96
N ASP A 84 19.70 6.60 -7.76
CA ASP A 84 18.66 7.42 -8.39
C ASP A 84 17.70 8.00 -7.35
N ALA A 85 17.18 7.18 -6.41
CA ALA A 85 16.28 7.61 -5.34
C ALA A 85 16.92 8.69 -4.45
N LEU A 86 18.19 8.53 -4.08
CA LEU A 86 18.93 9.53 -3.30
C LEU A 86 19.08 10.84 -4.09
N SER A 87 19.34 10.78 -5.39
CA SER A 87 19.43 11.97 -6.24
C SER A 87 18.11 12.73 -6.35
N LEU A 88 16.98 12.04 -6.20
CA LEU A 88 15.63 12.60 -6.17
C LEU A 88 15.21 13.13 -4.80
N GLY A 89 16.06 12.97 -3.77
CA GLY A 89 15.81 13.51 -2.43
C GLY A 89 15.34 12.50 -1.39
N ALA A 90 15.34 11.20 -1.69
CA ALA A 90 15.12 10.18 -0.67
C ALA A 90 16.27 10.15 0.35
N THR A 91 15.97 9.67 1.55
CA THR A 91 16.96 9.49 2.61
C THR A 91 17.15 8.00 2.88
N LEU A 92 18.41 7.55 2.94
CA LEU A 92 18.73 6.18 3.35
C LEU A 92 18.48 6.01 4.85
N VAL A 93 17.58 5.10 5.21
CA VAL A 93 17.25 4.75 6.59
C VAL A 93 18.09 3.56 7.04
N ARG A 94 18.17 2.52 6.20
CA ARG A 94 18.96 1.32 6.51
C ARG A 94 19.40 0.60 5.25
N ASP A 95 20.61 0.08 5.28
CA ASP A 95 21.19 -0.72 4.20
C ASP A 95 21.33 -2.17 4.66
N PHE A 96 20.71 -3.08 3.93
CA PHE A 96 20.83 -4.53 4.10
C PHE A 96 21.53 -5.14 2.89
N VAL A 97 21.97 -6.36 3.02
CA VAL A 97 22.74 -7.05 1.93
C VAL A 97 21.93 -7.12 0.63
N ASP A 98 20.64 -7.43 0.73
CA ASP A 98 19.80 -7.72 -0.44
C ASP A 98 18.81 -6.60 -0.77
N TYR A 99 18.58 -5.65 0.14
CA TYR A 99 17.62 -4.56 -0.05
C TYR A 99 17.99 -3.32 0.77
N VAL A 100 17.38 -2.20 0.46
CA VAL A 100 17.58 -0.96 1.21
C VAL A 100 16.26 -0.37 1.66
N VAL A 101 16.26 0.21 2.85
CA VAL A 101 15.12 0.95 3.41
C VAL A 101 15.38 2.45 3.26
N LEU A 102 14.44 3.14 2.69
CA LEU A 102 14.49 4.57 2.39
C LEU A 102 13.29 5.28 3.01
N ALA A 103 13.43 6.58 3.17
CA ALA A 103 12.29 7.48 3.35
C ALA A 103 12.20 8.42 2.14
N SER A 104 10.99 8.67 1.66
CA SER A 104 10.73 9.71 0.66
C SER A 104 11.09 11.10 1.21
N PRO A 105 11.17 12.16 0.40
CA PRO A 105 11.55 13.50 0.88
C PRO A 105 10.75 14.00 2.08
N HIS A 106 9.53 13.50 2.28
CA HIS A 106 8.68 13.90 3.40
C HIS A 106 8.26 12.71 4.29
N GLY A 107 9.08 11.64 4.31
CA GLY A 107 9.09 10.66 5.38
C GLY A 107 8.26 9.40 5.17
N PHE A 108 7.68 9.15 3.99
CA PHE A 108 7.07 7.85 3.74
C PHE A 108 8.14 6.77 3.57
N VAL A 109 8.04 5.71 4.36
CA VAL A 109 9.01 4.60 4.33
C VAL A 109 8.72 3.68 3.14
N PHE A 110 9.78 3.36 2.39
CA PHE A 110 9.72 2.38 1.32
C PHE A 110 11.05 1.63 1.20
N CYS A 111 11.00 0.45 0.58
CA CYS A 111 12.19 -0.34 0.31
C CYS A 111 12.42 -0.45 -1.19
N LEU A 112 13.69 -0.52 -1.60
CA LEU A 112 14.07 -1.03 -2.90
C LEU A 112 14.52 -2.47 -2.73
N VAL A 113 13.81 -3.40 -3.38
CA VAL A 113 14.04 -4.84 -3.25
C VAL A 113 14.29 -5.47 -4.62
N PRO A 114 15.03 -6.59 -4.70
CA PRO A 114 15.21 -7.30 -5.97
C PRO A 114 13.88 -7.79 -6.53
N TYR A 115 13.73 -7.69 -7.84
CA TYR A 115 12.60 -8.28 -8.55
C TYR A 115 12.79 -9.79 -8.70
N HIS A 116 11.77 -10.58 -8.38
CA HIS A 116 11.82 -12.04 -8.37
C HIS A 116 10.94 -12.70 -9.45
N GLY A 117 10.35 -11.91 -10.35
CA GLY A 117 9.61 -12.46 -11.51
C GLY A 117 8.10 -12.36 -11.37
N GLU A 118 7.57 -11.60 -10.42
CA GLU A 118 6.12 -11.34 -10.26
C GLU A 118 5.56 -10.63 -11.50
N GLN A 119 4.46 -11.12 -12.07
CA GLN A 119 3.91 -10.61 -13.33
C GLN A 119 2.39 -10.58 -13.37
N THR A 120 1.73 -11.35 -12.50
CA THR A 120 0.29 -11.60 -12.60
C THR A 120 -0.44 -10.96 -11.43
N ARG A 121 -1.14 -9.86 -11.70
CA ARG A 121 -2.05 -9.27 -10.72
C ARG A 121 -3.15 -10.27 -10.39
N PRO A 122 -3.44 -10.54 -9.09
CA PRO A 122 -4.55 -11.39 -8.69
C PRO A 122 -5.89 -10.90 -9.23
N ALA A 123 -6.79 -11.83 -9.52
CA ALA A 123 -8.17 -11.51 -9.83
C ALA A 123 -8.91 -10.99 -8.58
N PRO A 124 -9.96 -10.17 -8.75
CA PRO A 124 -10.85 -9.81 -7.64
C PRO A 124 -11.50 -11.04 -7.01
N VAL A 125 -11.58 -11.04 -5.70
CA VAL A 125 -12.24 -12.12 -4.94
C VAL A 125 -13.75 -11.99 -5.10
N VAL A 126 -14.41 -13.10 -5.41
CA VAL A 126 -15.88 -13.21 -5.41
C VAL A 126 -16.34 -13.65 -4.04
N TRP A 127 -17.15 -12.83 -3.38
CA TRP A 127 -17.66 -13.10 -2.04
C TRP A 127 -19.03 -13.76 -2.05
N PRO A 128 -19.45 -14.40 -0.95
CA PRO A 128 -20.76 -15.07 -0.89
C PRO A 128 -21.98 -14.17 -1.17
N GLY A 129 -21.84 -12.87 -0.99
CA GLY A 129 -22.88 -11.89 -1.36
C GLY A 129 -22.96 -11.58 -2.85
N GLY A 130 -22.03 -12.11 -3.64
CA GLY A 130 -21.93 -11.90 -5.09
C GLY A 130 -21.06 -10.72 -5.49
N GLN A 131 -20.66 -9.85 -4.54
CA GLN A 131 -19.77 -8.74 -4.80
C GLN A 131 -18.32 -9.19 -5.05
N HIS A 132 -17.58 -8.36 -5.79
CA HIS A 132 -16.17 -8.56 -6.05
C HIS A 132 -15.37 -7.44 -5.38
N SER A 133 -14.24 -7.78 -4.78
CA SER A 133 -13.30 -6.78 -4.27
C SER A 133 -11.85 -7.21 -4.41
N LEU A 134 -10.97 -6.21 -4.44
CA LEU A 134 -9.52 -6.39 -4.43
C LEU A 134 -8.86 -5.14 -3.87
N VAL A 135 -7.81 -5.32 -3.06
CA VAL A 135 -6.87 -4.22 -2.78
C VAL A 135 -6.19 -3.85 -4.10
N ASP A 136 -6.33 -2.60 -4.54
CA ASP A 136 -5.79 -2.19 -5.84
C ASP A 136 -5.01 -0.87 -5.80
N GLN A 137 -4.93 -0.24 -4.63
CA GLN A 137 -4.34 1.06 -4.50
C GLN A 137 -3.64 1.24 -3.15
N LEU A 138 -2.48 1.88 -3.17
CA LEU A 138 -1.86 2.52 -2.01
C LEU A 138 -2.09 4.02 -2.14
N CYS A 139 -2.76 4.61 -1.15
CA CYS A 139 -2.95 6.04 -1.04
C CYS A 139 -1.86 6.63 -0.14
N LEU A 140 -1.14 7.64 -0.63
CA LEU A 140 -0.20 8.44 0.16
C LEU A 140 -0.90 9.70 0.64
N ASP A 141 -1.02 9.85 1.94
CA ASP A 141 -1.57 11.00 2.64
C ASP A 141 -0.49 12.07 2.80
N ILE A 142 -0.52 13.08 1.95
CA ILE A 142 0.56 14.06 1.80
C ILE A 142 0.11 15.43 2.34
N PRO A 143 0.78 16.01 3.37
CA PRO A 143 0.51 17.36 3.81
C PRO A 143 0.55 18.37 2.67
N ALA A 144 -0.33 19.36 2.69
CA ALA A 144 -0.50 20.32 1.58
C ALA A 144 0.81 21.00 1.16
N GLY A 145 1.65 21.37 2.13
CA GLY A 145 2.95 22.03 1.88
C GLY A 145 4.00 21.13 1.22
N SER A 146 3.84 19.80 1.31
CA SER A 146 4.77 18.81 0.76
C SER A 146 4.26 18.18 -0.55
N PHE A 147 3.00 18.45 -0.92
CA PHE A 147 2.30 17.72 -1.99
C PHE A 147 3.03 17.74 -3.33
N VAL A 148 3.46 18.93 -3.78
CA VAL A 148 4.12 19.08 -5.08
C VAL A 148 5.46 18.34 -5.13
N ALA A 149 6.27 18.48 -4.08
CA ALA A 149 7.59 17.85 -4.03
C ALA A 149 7.49 16.33 -3.91
N GLU A 150 6.59 15.84 -3.05
CA GLU A 150 6.38 14.40 -2.85
C GLU A 150 5.82 13.72 -4.10
N THR A 151 4.85 14.37 -4.76
CA THR A 151 4.28 13.89 -6.03
C THR A 151 5.34 13.82 -7.14
N ALA A 152 6.17 14.86 -7.26
CA ALA A 152 7.27 14.89 -8.23
C ALA A 152 8.30 13.79 -7.96
N PHE A 153 8.61 13.53 -6.70
CA PHE A 153 9.51 12.43 -6.30
C PHE A 153 8.98 11.07 -6.79
N TRP A 154 7.72 10.73 -6.46
CA TRP A 154 7.15 9.44 -6.83
C TRP A 154 6.99 9.28 -8.33
N ALA A 155 6.62 10.35 -9.05
CA ALA A 155 6.53 10.34 -10.50
C ALA A 155 7.91 10.10 -11.15
N ALA A 156 8.95 10.76 -10.64
CA ALA A 156 10.32 10.60 -11.15
C ALA A 156 10.90 9.22 -10.81
N LEU A 157 10.73 8.73 -9.57
CA LEU A 157 11.22 7.42 -9.12
C LEU A 157 10.60 6.29 -9.94
N THR A 158 9.27 6.33 -10.14
CA THR A 158 8.57 5.26 -10.87
C THR A 158 8.66 5.41 -12.38
N GLY A 159 8.90 6.62 -12.89
CA GLY A 159 8.77 6.96 -14.30
C GLY A 159 7.30 6.94 -14.77
N TRP A 160 6.33 6.92 -13.87
CA TRP A 160 4.91 6.87 -14.21
C TRP A 160 4.33 8.27 -14.36
N GLU A 161 3.46 8.41 -15.36
CA GLU A 161 2.78 9.67 -15.63
C GLU A 161 1.84 10.06 -14.47
N GLN A 162 2.02 11.28 -13.94
CA GLN A 162 1.08 11.87 -13.00
C GLN A 162 -0.19 12.31 -13.73
N ARG A 163 -1.34 11.98 -13.17
CA ARG A 163 -2.65 12.35 -13.66
C ARG A 163 -3.49 12.93 -12.53
N HIS A 164 -4.25 13.98 -12.84
CA HIS A 164 -5.19 14.57 -11.89
C HIS A 164 -6.40 13.65 -11.69
N GLY A 165 -6.86 13.54 -10.45
CA GLY A 165 -8.10 12.89 -10.11
C GLY A 165 -9.33 13.74 -10.45
N THR A 166 -10.52 13.18 -10.25
CA THR A 166 -11.79 13.93 -10.40
C THR A 166 -12.03 14.93 -9.27
N LEU A 167 -11.45 14.70 -8.10
CA LEU A 167 -11.50 15.60 -6.95
C LEU A 167 -10.16 16.32 -6.81
N PRO A 168 -10.16 17.61 -6.43
CA PRO A 168 -8.95 18.47 -6.47
C PRO A 168 -7.88 18.07 -5.45
N GLU A 169 -8.23 17.28 -4.44
CA GLU A 169 -7.30 16.74 -3.45
C GLU A 169 -6.56 15.49 -3.94
N PHE A 170 -6.90 14.90 -5.09
CA PHE A 170 -6.31 13.67 -5.57
C PHE A 170 -5.58 13.80 -6.89
N ASP A 171 -4.37 13.31 -6.89
CA ASP A 171 -3.62 12.93 -8.08
C ASP A 171 -3.31 11.42 -8.02
N HIS A 172 -2.93 10.83 -9.13
CA HIS A 172 -2.47 9.45 -9.16
C HIS A 172 -1.37 9.24 -10.19
N LEU A 173 -0.59 8.21 -10.01
CA LEU A 173 0.38 7.77 -11.00
C LEU A 173 -0.23 6.68 -11.89
N ALA A 174 -0.12 6.86 -13.20
CA ALA A 174 -0.65 5.91 -14.20
C ALA A 174 0.15 4.61 -14.15
N ARG A 175 -0.38 3.60 -13.43
CA ARG A 175 0.30 2.32 -13.27
C ARG A 175 0.41 1.58 -14.61
N PRO A 176 1.53 0.86 -14.87
CA PRO A 176 1.63 -0.07 -15.98
C PRO A 176 0.61 -1.20 -15.89
N SER A 177 0.23 -1.75 -17.05
CA SER A 177 -0.63 -2.93 -17.10
C SER A 177 0.00 -4.10 -16.33
N GLY A 178 -0.79 -4.85 -15.57
CA GLY A 178 -0.33 -5.96 -14.75
C GLY A 178 0.17 -5.57 -13.36
N MET A 179 0.49 -4.29 -13.10
CA MET A 179 0.89 -3.82 -11.79
C MET A 179 -0.28 -3.96 -10.79
N PRO A 180 -0.07 -4.56 -9.59
CA PRO A 180 -1.16 -4.82 -8.66
C PRO A 180 -1.69 -3.55 -8.02
N LEU A 181 -0.81 -2.62 -7.67
CA LEU A 181 -1.15 -1.40 -6.94
C LEU A 181 -1.03 -0.15 -7.82
N ARG A 182 -2.00 0.74 -7.74
CA ARG A 182 -1.90 2.14 -8.16
C ARG A 182 -1.40 2.97 -6.99
N LEU A 183 -0.61 3.99 -7.26
CA LEU A 183 -0.27 5.02 -6.28
C LEU A 183 -1.25 6.18 -6.41
N LEU A 184 -2.08 6.37 -5.39
CA LEU A 184 -2.93 7.56 -5.21
C LEU A 184 -2.18 8.55 -4.33
N LEU A 185 -2.26 9.83 -4.67
CA LEU A 185 -1.59 10.92 -3.99
C LEU A 185 -2.69 11.85 -3.45
N GLN A 186 -2.94 11.78 -2.14
CA GLN A 186 -3.97 12.58 -1.50
C GLN A 186 -3.34 13.80 -0.83
N LYS A 187 -3.73 14.98 -1.29
CA LYS A 187 -3.38 16.23 -0.65
C LYS A 187 -4.24 16.43 0.60
N LEU A 188 -3.62 16.44 1.75
CA LEU A 188 -4.29 16.76 3.01
C LEU A 188 -4.49 18.27 3.17
N ASP A 189 -5.34 18.66 4.11
CA ASP A 189 -5.55 20.05 4.50
C ASP A 189 -4.34 20.62 5.29
N ASP A 190 -4.39 21.93 5.59
CA ASP A 190 -3.31 22.63 6.30
C ASP A 190 -3.13 22.15 7.75
N ALA A 191 -4.11 21.47 8.34
CA ALA A 191 -4.01 20.92 9.69
C ALA A 191 -2.98 19.78 9.79
N ALA A 192 -2.62 19.15 8.67
CA ALA A 192 -1.57 18.14 8.59
C ALA A 192 -0.16 18.71 8.39
N SER A 193 0.01 20.04 8.41
CA SER A 193 1.30 20.69 8.16
C SER A 193 2.38 20.20 9.14
N GLY A 194 3.55 19.84 8.59
CA GLY A 194 4.70 19.33 9.37
C GLY A 194 4.60 17.86 9.79
N GLN A 195 3.53 17.16 9.47
CA GLN A 195 3.46 15.70 9.65
C GLN A 195 4.19 14.98 8.52
N PRO A 196 4.75 13.79 8.79
CA PRO A 196 5.29 12.95 7.72
C PRO A 196 4.17 12.43 6.82
N VAL A 197 4.53 12.12 5.57
CA VAL A 197 3.66 11.39 4.66
C VAL A 197 3.37 10.01 5.24
N ARG A 198 2.11 9.61 5.18
CA ARG A 198 1.64 8.28 5.60
C ARG A 198 0.98 7.58 4.42
N GLY A 199 0.75 6.29 4.57
CA GLY A 199 0.03 5.51 3.57
C GLY A 199 -1.12 4.73 4.17
N HIS A 200 -2.12 4.47 3.35
CA HIS A 200 -3.17 3.50 3.62
C HIS A 200 -3.56 2.79 2.34
N ILE A 201 -4.13 1.60 2.46
CA ILE A 201 -4.58 0.84 1.30
C ILE A 201 -6.06 1.03 1.05
N ASP A 202 -6.44 0.95 -0.24
CA ASP A 202 -7.82 1.05 -0.66
C ASP A 202 -8.25 -0.22 -1.40
N PHE A 203 -9.48 -0.65 -1.08
CA PHE A 203 -10.19 -1.67 -1.85
C PHE A 203 -10.99 -1.03 -2.98
N ALA A 204 -10.91 -1.63 -4.16
CA ALA A 204 -11.89 -1.47 -5.21
C ALA A 204 -12.97 -2.55 -5.05
N CYS A 205 -14.24 -2.19 -5.17
CA CYS A 205 -15.34 -3.15 -5.14
C CYS A 205 -16.52 -2.69 -6.01
N ASP A 206 -17.32 -3.64 -6.47
CA ASP A 206 -18.49 -3.37 -7.30
C ASP A 206 -19.81 -3.22 -6.50
N ASP A 207 -19.78 -3.49 -5.19
CA ASP A 207 -20.86 -3.22 -4.24
C ASP A 207 -20.28 -2.79 -2.89
N ILE A 208 -20.17 -1.48 -2.69
CA ILE A 208 -19.52 -0.88 -1.53
C ILE A 208 -20.31 -1.15 -0.23
N GLU A 209 -21.64 -1.18 -0.29
CA GLU A 209 -22.47 -1.37 0.90
C GLU A 209 -22.31 -2.79 1.44
N THR A 210 -22.42 -3.79 0.57
CA THR A 210 -22.25 -5.20 0.91
C THR A 210 -20.83 -5.47 1.39
N GLU A 211 -19.83 -4.87 0.76
CA GLU A 211 -18.43 -5.05 1.15
C GLU A 211 -18.12 -4.44 2.52
N VAL A 212 -18.63 -3.24 2.80
CA VAL A 212 -18.49 -2.59 4.12
C VAL A 212 -19.21 -3.38 5.22
N GLN A 213 -20.40 -3.92 4.94
CA GLN A 213 -21.10 -4.80 5.89
C GLN A 213 -20.26 -6.04 6.21
N ARG A 214 -19.65 -6.66 5.18
CA ARG A 214 -18.78 -7.81 5.35
C ARG A 214 -17.55 -7.49 6.22
N HIS A 215 -16.85 -6.39 5.93
CA HIS A 215 -15.69 -5.97 6.72
C HIS A 215 -16.05 -5.64 8.16
N THR A 216 -17.19 -4.98 8.38
CA THR A 216 -17.69 -4.65 9.72
C THR A 216 -18.06 -5.92 10.52
N ALA A 217 -18.68 -6.91 9.86
CA ALA A 217 -18.98 -8.19 10.50
C ALA A 217 -17.71 -8.98 10.90
N LEU A 218 -16.57 -8.71 10.25
CA LEU A 218 -15.26 -9.29 10.54
C LEU A 218 -14.44 -8.48 11.56
N GLY A 219 -14.96 -7.34 12.05
CA GLY A 219 -14.33 -6.57 13.11
C GLY A 219 -13.82 -5.18 12.71
N ALA A 220 -14.04 -4.73 11.47
CA ALA A 220 -13.76 -3.35 11.11
C ALA A 220 -14.73 -2.39 11.79
N THR A 221 -14.27 -1.18 12.10
CA THR A 221 -15.11 -0.10 12.61
C THR A 221 -15.25 1.00 11.57
N PHE A 222 -16.46 1.56 11.45
CA PHE A 222 -16.74 2.69 10.57
C PHE A 222 -16.07 3.96 11.11
N VAL A 223 -15.38 4.70 10.23
CA VAL A 223 -14.75 5.98 10.57
C VAL A 223 -15.50 7.14 9.92
N ARG A 224 -15.66 7.13 8.60
CA ARG A 224 -16.33 8.22 7.85
C ARG A 224 -16.81 7.74 6.48
N HIS A 225 -17.77 8.50 5.93
CA HIS A 225 -18.28 8.36 4.58
C HIS A 225 -18.06 9.66 3.79
N ARG A 226 -17.49 9.55 2.61
CA ARG A 226 -17.40 10.59 1.56
C ARG A 226 -17.87 9.97 0.24
N SER A 227 -17.15 10.20 -0.87
CA SER A 227 -17.28 9.40 -2.09
C SER A 227 -16.69 7.98 -1.96
N TRP A 228 -16.11 7.68 -0.82
CA TRP A 228 -15.58 6.38 -0.38
C TRP A 228 -15.90 6.19 1.10
N ILE A 229 -15.74 4.98 1.59
CA ILE A 229 -15.95 4.68 3.02
C ILE A 229 -14.59 4.37 3.65
N THR A 230 -14.24 5.11 4.72
CA THR A 230 -13.08 4.81 5.54
C THR A 230 -13.49 3.91 6.69
N LEU A 231 -12.81 2.79 6.81
CA LEU A 231 -12.92 1.83 7.89
C LEU A 231 -11.62 1.80 8.69
N ARG A 232 -11.69 1.25 9.89
CA ARG A 232 -10.54 1.01 10.74
C ARG A 232 -10.47 -0.47 11.08
N ASP A 233 -9.30 -1.07 10.91
CA ASP A 233 -9.06 -2.46 11.26
C ASP A 233 -9.02 -2.68 12.79
N PRO A 234 -9.04 -3.93 13.28
CA PRO A 234 -9.06 -4.22 14.73
C PRO A 234 -7.86 -3.69 15.51
N VAL A 235 -6.78 -3.29 14.85
CA VAL A 235 -5.56 -2.79 15.51
C VAL A 235 -5.37 -1.28 15.34
N GLY A 236 -6.35 -0.59 14.73
CA GLY A 236 -6.37 0.87 14.66
C GLY A 236 -5.87 1.47 13.35
N ARG A 237 -5.57 0.67 12.31
CA ARG A 237 -5.16 1.14 10.99
C ARG A 237 -6.39 1.51 10.17
N ASP A 238 -6.39 2.74 9.62
CA ASP A 238 -7.41 3.18 8.67
C ASP A 238 -7.12 2.62 7.27
N TYR A 239 -8.18 2.31 6.54
CA TYR A 239 -8.16 1.89 5.13
C TYR A 239 -9.48 2.27 4.48
N CYS A 240 -9.54 2.27 3.13
CA CYS A 240 -10.75 2.68 2.44
C CYS A 240 -11.36 1.57 1.60
N VAL A 241 -12.69 1.67 1.41
CA VAL A 241 -13.45 0.90 0.42
C VAL A 241 -14.05 1.90 -0.57
N THR A 242 -13.80 1.67 -1.86
CA THR A 242 -14.16 2.57 -2.95
C THR A 242 -15.03 1.84 -3.97
N ASP A 243 -15.87 2.57 -4.71
CA ASP A 243 -16.71 2.07 -5.81
C ASP A 243 -15.94 1.91 -7.14
N ARG A 244 -14.63 1.84 -7.08
CA ARG A 244 -13.78 1.60 -8.26
C ARG A 244 -14.00 0.18 -8.77
N ASN A 245 -13.89 0.01 -10.07
CA ASN A 245 -14.01 -1.31 -10.69
C ASN A 245 -12.84 -2.22 -10.26
N PRO A 246 -13.09 -3.34 -9.53
CA PRO A 246 -12.01 -4.18 -9.01
C PRO A 246 -11.22 -4.93 -10.11
N PHE A 247 -11.80 -5.08 -11.31
CA PHE A 247 -11.15 -5.76 -12.44
C PHE A 247 -10.18 -4.83 -13.18
N THR A 248 -10.57 -3.58 -13.41
CA THR A 248 -9.78 -2.63 -14.19
C THR A 248 -9.02 -1.63 -13.32
N GLY A 249 -9.52 -1.36 -12.11
CA GLY A 249 -8.99 -0.34 -11.21
C GLY A 249 -9.29 1.10 -11.67
N ASN A 250 -10.39 1.29 -12.41
CA ASN A 250 -10.86 2.59 -12.90
C ASN A 250 -12.19 2.98 -12.25
#